data_40644c0b5c2409967e18f74b1abd86a0
#
_entry.id   40644c0b5c2409967e18f74b1abd86a0
#
_cell.length_a   1.000
_cell.length_b   1.000
_cell.length_c   1.000
_cell.angle_alpha   90.00
_cell.angle_beta   90.00
_cell.angle_gamma   90.00
#
_symmetry.space_group_name_H-M   'P 1'
#
loop_
_entity.id
_entity.type
_entity.pdbx_description
1 polymer ?
#
loop_
_entity_poly.entity_id
_entity_poly.type
_entity_poly.pdbx_seq_one_letter_code
_entity_poly.pdbx_strand_id
1 'polypeptide(L)'
;RTPARGDADADLADTAIVRGLGLDLVFPVLHGPYGEDGTVQGLFELANLPYVGAGVLASAVGMDKAVMKVVFAARGLRVAPWMLVMRREWIADPADVVARVIDTLGLPVFVKPSNLGSSVGISKAKDVNGLREAIALAAEYDRKIVVEAAVPHAREIEVAVLGNDDVEASVAGEIIPSREFYDYEAKYIDAGSKLLIPAPLAPAAMDEVRQHAIDAFRAVDGAGLARVDFLLDGQSGEVFVNEVN
;
A
#
# COMPACT_ATOMS: atom_id res chain seq x y z
N ARG A 1 6.71 -16.24 16.18
CA ARG A 1 7.93 -16.78 16.84
C ARG A 1 8.99 -16.98 15.78
N THR A 2 9.93 -16.05 15.69
CA THR A 2 11.19 -16.28 14.96
C THR A 2 11.89 -17.47 15.65
N PRO A 3 12.39 -18.46 14.91
CA PRO A 3 13.14 -19.56 15.54
C PRO A 3 14.34 -18.98 16.30
N ALA A 4 14.56 -19.46 17.51
CA ALA A 4 15.69 -19.08 18.33
C ALA A 4 16.99 -19.26 17.53
N ARG A 5 17.64 -18.16 17.14
CA ARG A 5 19.00 -18.18 16.62
C ARG A 5 19.92 -18.55 17.77
N GLY A 6 20.66 -19.64 17.58
CA GLY A 6 21.67 -20.07 18.53
C GLY A 6 22.70 -18.97 18.80
N ASP A 7 23.23 -18.99 20.01
CA ASP A 7 24.27 -18.09 20.50
C ASP A 7 25.45 -18.01 19.52
N ALA A 8 25.43 -17.01 18.65
CA ALA A 8 26.59 -16.53 17.95
C ALA A 8 26.86 -15.13 18.53
N ASP A 9 27.86 -15.04 19.38
CA ASP A 9 28.45 -13.78 19.86
C ASP A 9 28.95 -12.97 18.65
N ALA A 10 28.04 -12.23 18.04
CA ALA A 10 28.37 -11.14 17.16
C ALA A 10 28.18 -9.86 17.96
N ASP A 11 29.27 -9.40 18.54
CA ASP A 11 29.42 -8.12 19.21
C ASP A 11 29.30 -7.01 18.15
N LEU A 12 28.07 -6.70 17.75
CA LEU A 12 27.76 -5.55 16.89
C LEU A 12 27.66 -4.34 17.80
N ALA A 13 28.71 -3.58 17.88
CA ALA A 13 28.88 -2.39 18.74
C ALA A 13 27.73 -1.35 18.58
N ASP A 14 27.02 -1.35 17.46
CA ASP A 14 25.91 -0.43 17.16
C ASP A 14 24.54 -0.87 17.72
N THR A 15 24.39 -2.09 18.19
CA THR A 15 23.18 -2.52 18.92
C THR A 15 23.06 -1.86 20.29
N ALA A 16 24.12 -1.25 20.79
CA ALA A 16 24.18 -0.60 22.09
C ALA A 16 23.21 0.59 22.22
N ILE A 17 22.90 1.30 21.15
CA ILE A 17 22.06 2.51 21.21
C ILE A 17 20.60 2.10 21.54
N VAL A 18 20.04 1.13 20.85
CA VAL A 18 18.65 0.73 21.05
C VAL A 18 18.52 -0.14 22.32
N ARG A 19 19.48 -1.02 22.60
CA ARG A 19 19.55 -1.79 23.86
C ARG A 19 19.77 -0.88 25.07
N GLY A 20 20.46 0.24 24.90
CA GLY A 20 20.71 1.24 25.96
C GLY A 20 19.44 1.96 26.44
N LEU A 21 18.32 1.86 25.68
CA LEU A 21 17.04 2.42 26.08
C LEU A 21 16.26 1.52 27.07
N GLY A 22 16.68 0.28 27.28
CA GLY A 22 16.00 -0.67 28.19
C GLY A 22 14.59 -1.02 27.74
N LEU A 23 14.33 -1.10 26.42
CA LEU A 23 13.04 -1.44 25.86
C LEU A 23 12.92 -2.96 25.73
N ASP A 24 11.79 -3.53 26.13
CA ASP A 24 11.45 -4.95 25.97
C ASP A 24 10.73 -5.22 24.64
N LEU A 25 9.98 -4.24 24.13
CA LEU A 25 9.16 -4.33 22.92
C LEU A 25 8.96 -2.95 22.34
N VAL A 26 8.89 -2.84 20.99
CA VAL A 26 8.50 -1.63 20.28
C VAL A 26 7.16 -1.83 19.57
N PHE A 27 6.27 -0.86 19.71
CA PHE A 27 5.07 -0.74 18.88
C PHE A 27 5.25 0.50 17.99
N PRO A 28 5.76 0.34 16.75
CA PRO A 28 6.00 1.47 15.87
C PRO A 28 4.67 2.04 15.38
N VAL A 29 4.48 3.35 15.59
CA VAL A 29 3.35 4.14 15.04
C VAL A 29 3.97 5.19 14.13
N LEU A 30 4.58 4.73 13.06
CA LEU A 30 5.28 5.55 12.07
C LEU A 30 4.58 5.43 10.73
N HIS A 31 4.60 6.51 9.94
CA HIS A 31 3.98 6.55 8.62
C HIS A 31 5.00 6.93 7.54
N GLY A 32 4.83 6.34 6.35
CA GLY A 32 5.62 6.64 5.17
C GLY A 32 7.06 6.12 5.20
N PRO A 33 7.96 6.75 4.43
CA PRO A 33 9.34 6.34 4.31
C PRO A 33 10.06 6.26 5.66
N TYR A 34 10.96 5.30 5.79
CA TYR A 34 11.68 4.89 7.00
C TYR A 34 10.82 4.21 8.07
N GLY A 35 9.52 4.47 8.15
CA GLY A 35 8.61 3.87 9.12
C GLY A 35 7.95 2.59 8.62
N GLU A 36 7.54 2.57 7.36
CA GLU A 36 6.73 1.49 6.76
C GLU A 36 7.47 0.72 5.64
N ASP A 37 8.71 1.09 5.30
CA ASP A 37 9.47 0.58 4.15
C ASP A 37 10.49 -0.52 4.48
N GLY A 38 10.50 -1.02 5.71
CA GLY A 38 11.45 -2.02 6.19
C GLY A 38 12.72 -1.44 6.83
N THR A 39 12.94 -0.12 6.74
CA THR A 39 14.16 0.52 7.26
C THR A 39 14.23 0.45 8.78
N VAL A 40 13.19 0.90 9.49
CA VAL A 40 13.15 0.83 10.96
C VAL A 40 13.02 -0.62 11.44
N GLN A 41 12.30 -1.47 10.72
CA GLN A 41 12.21 -2.89 11.00
C GLN A 41 13.59 -3.55 10.95
N GLY A 42 14.40 -3.21 9.93
CA GLY A 42 15.79 -3.65 9.84
C GLY A 42 16.65 -3.21 11.03
N LEU A 43 16.43 -2.00 11.54
CA LEU A 43 17.09 -1.53 12.75
C LEU A 43 16.70 -2.38 13.97
N PHE A 44 15.40 -2.70 14.14
CA PHE A 44 14.94 -3.54 15.25
C PHE A 44 15.48 -4.96 15.15
N GLU A 45 15.56 -5.54 13.95
CA GLU A 45 16.17 -6.86 13.72
C GLU A 45 17.65 -6.87 14.10
N LEU A 46 18.42 -5.88 13.67
CA LEU A 46 19.84 -5.74 14.03
C LEU A 46 20.04 -5.55 15.55
N ALA A 47 19.13 -4.79 16.18
CA ALA A 47 19.14 -4.58 17.63
C ALA A 47 18.65 -5.79 18.42
N ASN A 48 18.14 -6.84 17.77
CA ASN A 48 17.45 -7.98 18.39
C ASN A 48 16.35 -7.52 19.37
N LEU A 49 15.57 -6.52 18.95
CA LEU A 49 14.49 -5.92 19.70
C LEU A 49 13.14 -6.36 19.12
N PRO A 50 12.30 -7.03 19.90
CA PRO A 50 10.96 -7.41 19.45
C PRO A 50 10.12 -6.18 19.08
N TYR A 51 9.32 -6.30 18.03
CA TYR A 51 8.40 -5.25 17.62
C TYR A 51 7.08 -5.80 17.09
N VAL A 52 6.05 -4.99 17.14
CA VAL A 52 4.72 -5.29 16.61
C VAL A 52 4.66 -4.83 15.15
N GLY A 53 4.08 -5.67 14.29
CA GLY A 53 3.90 -5.37 12.87
C GLY A 53 4.71 -6.29 11.97
N ALA A 54 4.65 -5.99 10.69
CA ALA A 54 5.29 -6.78 9.65
C ALA A 54 6.82 -6.63 9.65
N GLY A 55 7.52 -7.67 9.21
CA GLY A 55 8.98 -7.67 9.09
C GLY A 55 9.51 -6.86 7.92
N VAL A 56 10.83 -6.89 7.74
CA VAL A 56 11.55 -6.10 6.71
C VAL A 56 11.01 -6.39 5.31
N LEU A 57 10.83 -7.67 4.95
CA LEU A 57 10.38 -8.05 3.61
C LEU A 57 8.97 -7.53 3.32
N ALA A 58 8.03 -7.80 4.21
CA ALA A 58 6.64 -7.39 4.02
C ALA A 58 6.50 -5.86 3.95
N SER A 59 7.20 -5.13 4.82
CA SER A 59 7.21 -3.67 4.82
C SER A 59 7.79 -3.11 3.51
N ALA A 60 8.92 -3.66 3.03
CA ALA A 60 9.54 -3.20 1.79
C ALA A 60 8.66 -3.50 0.55
N VAL A 61 8.02 -4.68 0.51
CA VAL A 61 7.10 -5.06 -0.57
C VAL A 61 5.83 -4.22 -0.51
N GLY A 62 5.25 -4.02 0.68
CA GLY A 62 4.04 -3.21 0.90
C GLY A 62 4.23 -1.74 0.51
N MET A 63 5.40 -1.17 0.76
CA MET A 63 5.70 0.21 0.40
C MET A 63 5.82 0.41 -1.12
N ASP A 64 6.39 -0.55 -1.85
CA ASP A 64 6.60 -0.45 -3.29
C ASP A 64 5.37 -0.93 -4.08
N LYS A 65 4.50 0.00 -4.47
CA LYS A 65 3.23 -0.31 -5.16
C LYS A 65 3.41 -1.16 -6.41
N ALA A 66 4.50 -0.98 -7.16
CA ALA A 66 4.74 -1.78 -8.36
C ALA A 66 5.09 -3.23 -8.01
N VAL A 67 5.96 -3.45 -7.01
CA VAL A 67 6.34 -4.80 -6.55
C VAL A 67 5.15 -5.49 -5.89
N MET A 68 4.44 -4.79 -5.02
CA MET A 68 3.24 -5.28 -4.33
C MET A 68 2.18 -5.80 -5.32
N LYS A 69 1.87 -5.02 -6.38
CA LYS A 69 0.91 -5.43 -7.41
C LYS A 69 1.35 -6.67 -8.19
N VAL A 70 2.65 -6.82 -8.46
CA VAL A 70 3.19 -8.04 -9.08
C VAL A 70 3.00 -9.24 -8.14
N VAL A 71 3.27 -9.07 -6.85
CA VAL A 71 3.08 -10.14 -5.84
C VAL A 71 1.61 -10.52 -5.73
N PHE A 72 0.69 -9.56 -5.66
CA PHE A 72 -0.75 -9.81 -5.61
C PHE A 72 -1.22 -10.58 -6.85
N ALA A 73 -0.85 -10.13 -8.05
CA ALA A 73 -1.22 -10.81 -9.28
C ALA A 73 -0.68 -12.25 -9.35
N ALA A 74 0.56 -12.48 -8.89
CA ALA A 74 1.17 -13.81 -8.82
C ALA A 74 0.45 -14.76 -7.84
N ARG A 75 -0.28 -14.21 -6.87
CA ARG A 75 -1.12 -14.93 -5.90
C ARG A 75 -2.59 -15.04 -6.33
N GLY A 76 -2.92 -14.60 -7.55
CA GLY A 76 -4.28 -14.64 -8.08
C GLY A 76 -5.23 -13.56 -7.53
N LEU A 77 -4.71 -12.59 -6.81
CA LEU A 77 -5.49 -11.44 -6.35
C LEU A 77 -5.67 -10.44 -7.49
N ARG A 78 -6.89 -9.95 -7.64
CA ARG A 78 -7.20 -8.96 -8.68
C ARG A 78 -6.71 -7.59 -8.25
N VAL A 79 -5.95 -6.92 -9.12
CA VAL A 79 -5.53 -5.52 -9.01
C VAL A 79 -6.09 -4.72 -10.18
N ALA A 80 -6.34 -3.43 -9.99
CA ALA A 80 -6.73 -2.58 -11.10
C ALA A 80 -5.67 -2.65 -12.22
N PRO A 81 -6.04 -2.61 -13.51
CA PRO A 81 -5.09 -2.59 -14.61
C PRO A 81 -4.07 -1.47 -14.41
N TRP A 82 -2.80 -1.77 -14.59
CA TRP A 82 -1.74 -0.82 -14.30
C TRP A 82 -0.51 -1.01 -15.18
N MET A 83 0.34 -0.01 -15.25
CA MET A 83 1.65 -0.09 -15.85
C MET A 83 2.69 0.69 -15.06
N LEU A 84 3.94 0.26 -15.17
CA LEU A 84 5.10 0.93 -14.59
C LEU A 84 5.72 1.86 -15.64
N VAL A 85 5.92 3.11 -15.27
CA VAL A 85 6.67 4.10 -16.03
C VAL A 85 7.92 4.46 -15.24
N MET A 86 9.09 4.36 -15.87
CA MET A 86 10.32 4.80 -15.23
C MET A 86 10.55 6.29 -15.50
N ARG A 87 11.00 7.05 -14.49
CA ARG A 87 11.37 8.46 -14.65
C ARG A 87 12.27 8.71 -15.88
N ARG A 88 13.24 7.81 -16.11
CA ARG A 88 14.15 7.89 -17.24
C ARG A 88 13.43 7.81 -18.60
N GLU A 89 12.37 6.99 -18.70
CA GLU A 89 11.56 6.86 -19.93
C GLU A 89 10.75 8.14 -20.13
N TRP A 90 10.15 8.67 -19.07
CA TRP A 90 9.44 9.94 -19.10
C TRP A 90 10.32 11.09 -19.56
N ILE A 91 11.55 11.19 -19.04
CA ILE A 91 12.51 12.25 -19.44
C ILE A 91 12.97 12.07 -20.90
N ALA A 92 13.15 10.83 -21.35
CA ALA A 92 13.64 10.54 -22.69
C ALA A 92 12.57 10.83 -23.78
N ASP A 93 11.35 10.36 -23.58
CA ASP A 93 10.24 10.55 -24.54
C ASP A 93 8.87 10.61 -23.83
N PRO A 94 8.46 11.82 -23.37
CA PRO A 94 7.14 11.98 -22.76
C PRO A 94 5.97 11.66 -23.70
N ALA A 95 6.16 11.82 -25.02
CA ALA A 95 5.08 11.58 -25.98
C ALA A 95 4.81 10.09 -26.13
N ASP A 96 5.87 9.26 -26.23
CA ASP A 96 5.74 7.80 -26.25
C ASP A 96 5.10 7.27 -24.96
N VAL A 97 5.55 7.73 -23.79
CA VAL A 97 4.98 7.32 -22.50
C VAL A 97 3.47 7.60 -22.45
N VAL A 98 3.05 8.80 -22.83
CA VAL A 98 1.63 9.17 -22.85
C VAL A 98 0.84 8.29 -23.82
N ALA A 99 1.37 8.05 -25.02
CA ALA A 99 0.72 7.20 -26.01
C ALA A 99 0.52 5.77 -25.49
N ARG A 100 1.55 5.17 -24.89
CA ARG A 100 1.49 3.83 -24.28
C ARG A 100 0.47 3.74 -23.16
N VAL A 101 0.42 4.75 -22.29
CA VAL A 101 -0.58 4.78 -21.20
C VAL A 101 -1.99 4.80 -21.75
N ILE A 102 -2.27 5.66 -22.73
CA ILE A 102 -3.61 5.78 -23.33
C ILE A 102 -4.00 4.50 -24.06
N ASP A 103 -3.08 3.91 -24.81
CA ASP A 103 -3.33 2.68 -25.58
C ASP A 103 -3.59 1.47 -24.67
N THR A 104 -2.86 1.39 -23.53
CA THR A 104 -2.94 0.25 -22.62
C THR A 104 -4.07 0.37 -21.60
N LEU A 105 -4.27 1.55 -21.01
CA LEU A 105 -5.16 1.74 -19.86
C LEU A 105 -6.39 2.61 -20.19
N GLY A 106 -6.31 3.45 -21.23
CA GLY A 106 -7.31 4.49 -21.46
C GLY A 106 -7.28 5.60 -20.41
N LEU A 107 -8.36 6.36 -20.33
CA LEU A 107 -8.57 7.41 -19.33
C LEU A 107 -9.98 7.26 -18.72
N PRO A 108 -10.20 7.65 -17.47
CA PRO A 108 -9.25 8.26 -16.55
C PRO A 108 -8.30 7.27 -15.89
N VAL A 109 -7.12 7.76 -15.44
CA VAL A 109 -6.12 7.00 -14.69
C VAL A 109 -5.70 7.71 -13.42
N PHE A 110 -5.18 6.96 -12.46
CA PHE A 110 -4.43 7.48 -11.32
C PHE A 110 -2.93 7.30 -11.56
N VAL A 111 -2.16 8.35 -11.27
CA VAL A 111 -0.70 8.37 -11.39
C VAL A 111 -0.13 8.52 -9.99
N LYS A 112 0.76 7.61 -9.60
CA LYS A 112 1.27 7.49 -8.22
C LYS A 112 2.79 7.28 -8.22
N PRO A 113 3.57 7.94 -7.36
CA PRO A 113 4.91 7.47 -7.01
C PRO A 113 4.82 6.06 -6.41
N SER A 114 5.79 5.18 -6.72
CA SER A 114 5.73 3.78 -6.26
C SER A 114 5.96 3.63 -4.76
N ASN A 115 6.90 4.41 -4.19
CA ASN A 115 7.41 4.25 -2.82
C ASN A 115 7.05 5.42 -1.89
N LEU A 116 5.81 5.91 -1.96
CA LEU A 116 5.33 6.95 -1.04
C LEU A 116 3.98 6.57 -0.46
N GLY A 117 3.77 7.00 0.79
CA GLY A 117 2.51 6.88 1.51
C GLY A 117 1.67 8.17 1.47
N SER A 118 0.56 8.18 2.22
CA SER A 118 -0.27 9.37 2.51
C SER A 118 -0.73 10.15 1.29
N SER A 119 -0.94 9.51 0.14
CA SER A 119 -1.38 10.12 -1.12
C SER A 119 -0.48 11.23 -1.68
N VAL A 120 0.77 11.36 -1.20
CA VAL A 120 1.72 12.36 -1.69
C VAL A 120 2.08 12.08 -3.15
N GLY A 121 1.95 13.08 -4.01
CA GLY A 121 2.28 12.97 -5.45
C GLY A 121 1.30 12.13 -6.26
N ILE A 122 0.14 11.75 -5.70
CA ILE A 122 -0.92 11.04 -6.42
C ILE A 122 -1.82 12.05 -7.14
N SER A 123 -2.14 11.77 -8.39
CA SER A 123 -3.04 12.58 -9.20
C SER A 123 -3.98 11.73 -10.04
N LYS A 124 -5.22 12.20 -10.23
CA LYS A 124 -6.17 11.63 -11.18
C LYS A 124 -6.13 12.40 -12.48
N ALA A 125 -5.81 11.73 -13.57
CA ALA A 125 -5.77 12.30 -14.93
C ALA A 125 -7.01 11.88 -15.72
N LYS A 126 -7.76 12.88 -16.21
CA LYS A 126 -8.99 12.68 -17.00
C LYS A 126 -8.77 12.93 -18.49
N ASP A 127 -7.67 13.59 -18.84
CA ASP A 127 -7.29 13.91 -20.20
C ASP A 127 -5.75 13.87 -20.39
N VAL A 128 -5.30 14.07 -21.61
CA VAL A 128 -3.88 14.00 -22.01
C VAL A 128 -3.01 15.02 -21.28
N ASN A 129 -3.52 16.23 -21.06
CA ASN A 129 -2.75 17.28 -20.39
C ASN A 129 -2.60 16.95 -18.90
N GLY A 130 -3.69 16.58 -18.23
CA GLY A 130 -3.67 16.11 -16.85
C GLY A 130 -2.77 14.89 -16.66
N LEU A 131 -2.71 13.96 -17.63
CA LEU A 131 -1.80 12.82 -17.60
C LEU A 131 -0.34 13.26 -17.63
N ARG A 132 0.02 14.22 -18.49
CA ARG A 132 1.38 14.78 -18.56
C ARG A 132 1.78 15.44 -17.24
N GLU A 133 0.92 16.28 -16.69
CA GLU A 133 1.15 16.96 -15.42
C GLU A 133 1.29 15.95 -14.26
N ALA A 134 0.43 14.95 -14.21
CA ALA A 134 0.45 13.93 -13.18
C ALA A 134 1.73 13.07 -13.21
N ILE A 135 2.19 12.64 -14.41
CA ILE A 135 3.44 11.89 -14.54
C ILE A 135 4.64 12.77 -14.19
N ALA A 136 4.65 14.04 -14.63
CA ALA A 136 5.72 14.98 -14.30
C ALA A 136 5.82 15.17 -12.77
N LEU A 137 4.69 15.38 -12.09
CA LEU A 137 4.63 15.52 -10.64
C LEU A 137 5.13 14.25 -9.93
N ALA A 138 4.62 13.07 -10.28
CA ALA A 138 5.05 11.82 -9.67
C ALA A 138 6.55 11.53 -9.89
N ALA A 139 7.09 11.95 -11.05
CA ALA A 139 8.50 11.84 -11.38
C ALA A 139 9.41 12.73 -10.53
N GLU A 140 8.90 13.77 -9.86
CA GLU A 140 9.69 14.55 -8.89
C GLU A 140 9.98 13.73 -7.63
N TYR A 141 9.04 12.89 -7.22
CA TYR A 141 9.09 12.13 -5.97
C TYR A 141 9.79 10.79 -6.10
N ASP A 142 9.53 10.02 -7.18
CA ASP A 142 10.09 8.68 -7.33
C ASP A 142 10.64 8.43 -8.74
N ARG A 143 11.58 7.50 -8.83
CA ARG A 143 12.09 6.97 -10.09
C ARG A 143 11.11 5.99 -10.76
N LYS A 144 10.19 5.41 -10.00
CA LYS A 144 9.14 4.48 -10.43
C LYS A 144 7.78 5.15 -10.27
N ILE A 145 7.04 5.22 -11.36
CA ILE A 145 5.70 5.80 -11.41
C ILE A 145 4.73 4.69 -11.78
N VAL A 146 3.75 4.45 -10.94
CA VAL A 146 2.65 3.52 -11.20
C VAL A 146 1.50 4.31 -11.80
N VAL A 147 1.02 3.89 -12.97
CA VAL A 147 -0.18 4.43 -13.61
C VAL A 147 -1.25 3.34 -13.58
N GLU A 148 -2.42 3.64 -13.05
CA GLU A 148 -3.51 2.69 -12.83
C GLU A 148 -4.79 3.17 -13.50
N ALA A 149 -5.51 2.28 -14.18
CA ALA A 149 -6.86 2.58 -14.64
C ALA A 149 -7.77 2.90 -13.44
N ALA A 150 -8.56 3.96 -13.55
CA ALA A 150 -9.51 4.28 -12.51
C ALA A 150 -10.63 3.22 -12.47
N VAL A 151 -10.86 2.64 -11.31
CA VAL A 151 -12.00 1.73 -11.09
C VAL A 151 -13.29 2.55 -11.19
N PRO A 152 -14.27 2.13 -12.01
CA PRO A 152 -15.52 2.84 -12.14
C PRO A 152 -16.33 2.83 -10.83
N HIS A 153 -16.92 3.96 -10.48
CA HIS A 153 -17.76 4.10 -9.28
C HIS A 153 -17.13 3.49 -8.02
N ALA A 154 -15.80 3.66 -7.87
CA ALA A 154 -15.02 3.04 -6.82
C ALA A 154 -15.57 3.39 -5.43
N ARG A 155 -15.78 2.35 -4.62
CA ARG A 155 -16.00 2.43 -3.18
C ARG A 155 -14.70 2.02 -2.50
N GLU A 156 -14.24 2.82 -1.55
CA GLU A 156 -13.00 2.56 -0.81
C GLU A 156 -13.33 1.70 0.42
N ILE A 157 -12.83 0.47 0.42
CA ILE A 157 -13.09 -0.53 1.46
C ILE A 157 -11.79 -0.86 2.17
N GLU A 158 -11.82 -0.87 3.50
CA GLU A 158 -10.65 -1.17 4.33
C GLU A 158 -10.95 -2.35 5.27
N VAL A 159 -9.98 -3.23 5.43
CA VAL A 159 -10.05 -4.38 6.34
C VAL A 159 -8.79 -4.46 7.17
N ALA A 160 -8.93 -4.48 8.49
CA ALA A 160 -7.82 -4.78 9.38
C ALA A 160 -7.57 -6.30 9.41
N VAL A 161 -6.29 -6.67 9.40
CA VAL A 161 -5.83 -8.06 9.49
C VAL A 161 -4.90 -8.18 10.68
N LEU A 162 -5.07 -9.23 11.47
CA LEU A 162 -4.30 -9.49 12.68
C LEU A 162 -3.86 -10.95 12.72
N GLY A 163 -2.62 -11.19 13.09
CA GLY A 163 -2.07 -12.53 13.34
C GLY A 163 -0.69 -12.72 12.73
N ASN A 164 -0.14 -13.90 12.99
CA ASN A 164 1.10 -14.39 12.39
C ASN A 164 0.79 -15.66 11.59
N ASP A 165 0.79 -16.83 12.21
CA ASP A 165 0.42 -18.10 11.57
C ASP A 165 -1.10 -18.21 11.39
N ASP A 166 -1.84 -17.89 12.47
CA ASP A 166 -3.31 -17.82 12.47
C ASP A 166 -3.72 -16.36 12.23
N VAL A 167 -4.28 -16.10 11.08
CA VAL A 167 -4.61 -14.74 10.60
C VAL A 167 -6.12 -14.55 10.60
N GLU A 168 -6.57 -13.45 11.21
CA GLU A 168 -7.96 -13.05 11.28
C GLU A 168 -8.17 -11.69 10.59
N ALA A 169 -9.32 -11.53 9.94
CA ALA A 169 -9.75 -10.26 9.34
C ALA A 169 -10.95 -9.67 10.08
N SER A 170 -10.94 -8.37 10.29
CA SER A 170 -12.07 -7.63 10.83
C SER A 170 -13.27 -7.64 9.88
N VAL A 171 -14.40 -7.06 10.30
CA VAL A 171 -15.41 -6.59 9.35
C VAL A 171 -14.80 -5.48 8.48
N ALA A 172 -15.29 -5.33 7.26
CA ALA A 172 -14.86 -4.24 6.41
C ALA A 172 -15.45 -2.90 6.87
N GLY A 173 -14.67 -1.84 6.74
CA GLY A 173 -15.12 -0.46 6.78
C GLY A 173 -15.19 0.13 5.38
N GLU A 174 -16.05 1.12 5.16
CA GLU A 174 -16.09 1.90 3.93
C GLU A 174 -15.79 3.36 4.25
N ILE A 175 -14.88 3.94 3.47
CA ILE A 175 -14.61 5.37 3.50
C ILE A 175 -15.40 6.04 2.38
N ILE A 176 -16.22 7.00 2.76
CA ILE A 176 -16.90 7.90 1.82
C ILE A 176 -16.14 9.23 1.86
N PRO A 177 -15.29 9.51 0.86
CA PRO A 177 -14.53 10.74 0.86
C PRO A 177 -15.43 11.95 0.69
N SER A 178 -15.05 13.07 1.30
CA SER A 178 -15.75 14.36 1.18
C SER A 178 -15.61 15.00 -0.21
N ARG A 179 -14.65 14.53 -1.01
CA ARG A 179 -14.34 15.00 -2.37
C ARG A 179 -14.26 13.82 -3.33
N GLU A 180 -14.17 14.09 -4.64
CA GLU A 180 -14.05 13.07 -5.71
C GLU A 180 -12.84 12.13 -5.53
N PHE A 181 -11.84 12.53 -4.76
CA PHE A 181 -10.66 11.72 -4.44
C PHE A 181 -10.25 11.91 -2.98
N TYR A 182 -9.89 10.81 -2.31
CA TYR A 182 -9.41 10.78 -0.93
C TYR A 182 -7.92 11.12 -0.89
N ASP A 183 -7.60 12.41 -1.11
CA ASP A 183 -6.24 12.94 -1.08
C ASP A 183 -5.74 13.21 0.35
N TYR A 184 -4.52 13.75 0.46
CA TYR A 184 -3.91 14.09 1.74
C TYR A 184 -4.78 15.05 2.57
N GLU A 185 -5.40 16.05 1.92
CA GLU A 185 -6.27 17.01 2.61
C GLU A 185 -7.54 16.33 3.14
N ALA A 186 -8.15 15.44 2.33
CA ALA A 186 -9.32 14.69 2.76
C ALA A 186 -9.02 13.66 3.86
N LYS A 187 -7.77 13.15 3.92
CA LYS A 187 -7.32 12.19 4.96
C LYS A 187 -7.04 12.85 6.31
N TYR A 188 -6.47 14.03 6.33
CA TYR A 188 -5.89 14.61 7.55
C TYR A 188 -6.45 15.99 7.94
N ILE A 189 -7.07 16.70 7.03
CA ILE A 189 -7.50 18.10 7.23
C ILE A 189 -9.01 18.25 7.17
N ASP A 190 -9.68 17.52 6.27
CA ASP A 190 -11.11 17.65 6.05
C ASP A 190 -11.92 16.67 6.93
N ALA A 191 -12.67 17.21 7.89
CA ALA A 191 -13.55 16.42 8.75
C ALA A 191 -14.82 15.90 8.03
N GLY A 192 -14.96 16.10 6.71
CA GLY A 192 -16.14 15.76 5.93
C GLY A 192 -16.24 14.29 5.49
N SER A 193 -15.14 13.53 5.51
CA SER A 193 -15.16 12.11 5.16
C SER A 193 -15.96 11.30 6.18
N LYS A 194 -16.77 10.33 5.70
CA LYS A 194 -17.59 9.47 6.56
C LYS A 194 -17.00 8.07 6.56
N LEU A 195 -16.95 7.46 7.75
CA LEU A 195 -16.54 6.08 7.95
C LEU A 195 -17.77 5.24 8.32
N LEU A 196 -18.05 4.20 7.54
CA LEU A 196 -19.13 3.24 7.81
C LEU A 196 -18.53 1.91 8.25
N ILE A 197 -18.76 1.53 9.51
CA ILE A 197 -18.31 0.25 10.08
C ILE A 197 -19.50 -0.44 10.75
N PRO A 198 -19.93 -1.62 10.28
CA PRO A 198 -19.44 -2.32 9.08
C PRO A 198 -19.83 -1.59 7.78
N ALA A 199 -19.02 -1.79 6.73
CA ALA A 199 -19.37 -1.35 5.38
C ALA A 199 -20.71 -1.98 4.93
N PRO A 200 -21.59 -1.24 4.25
CA PRO A 200 -22.87 -1.78 3.76
C PRO A 200 -22.65 -2.66 2.52
N LEU A 201 -22.08 -3.83 2.76
CA LEU A 201 -21.82 -4.89 1.77
C LEU A 201 -22.82 -6.03 1.97
N ALA A 202 -23.17 -6.73 0.88
CA ALA A 202 -23.86 -8.01 0.98
C ALA A 202 -22.98 -9.03 1.72
N PRO A 203 -23.56 -10.01 2.46
CA PRO A 203 -22.77 -10.98 3.23
C PRO A 203 -21.68 -11.67 2.42
N ALA A 204 -21.99 -12.12 1.20
CA ALA A 204 -21.00 -12.77 0.31
C ALA A 204 -19.82 -11.83 -0.07
N ALA A 205 -20.11 -10.56 -0.36
CA ALA A 205 -19.06 -9.57 -0.65
C ALA A 205 -18.21 -9.24 0.58
N MET A 206 -18.83 -9.20 1.77
CA MET A 206 -18.11 -9.04 3.04
C MET A 206 -17.14 -10.21 3.27
N ASP A 207 -17.59 -11.43 3.05
CA ASP A 207 -16.76 -12.63 3.22
C ASP A 207 -15.62 -12.67 2.18
N GLU A 208 -15.90 -12.30 0.92
CA GLU A 208 -14.91 -12.20 -0.15
C GLU A 208 -13.82 -11.18 0.17
N VAL A 209 -14.19 -9.97 0.55
CA VAL A 209 -13.22 -8.90 0.89
C VAL A 209 -12.35 -9.30 2.08
N ARG A 210 -12.94 -9.92 3.12
CA ARG A 210 -12.20 -10.41 4.29
C ARG A 210 -11.20 -11.51 3.90
N GLN A 211 -11.61 -12.45 3.05
CA GLN A 211 -10.71 -13.50 2.57
C GLN A 211 -9.58 -12.93 1.73
N HIS A 212 -9.88 -12.00 0.80
CA HIS A 212 -8.86 -11.32 0.00
C HIS A 212 -7.90 -10.49 0.86
N ALA A 213 -8.35 -9.93 1.99
CA ALA A 213 -7.48 -9.24 2.94
C ALA A 213 -6.46 -10.18 3.58
N ILE A 214 -6.89 -11.36 4.02
CA ILE A 214 -6.01 -12.41 4.55
C ILE A 214 -5.00 -12.86 3.47
N ASP A 215 -5.49 -13.08 2.26
CA ASP A 215 -4.66 -13.55 1.15
C ASP A 215 -3.63 -12.49 0.73
N ALA A 216 -4.00 -11.20 0.70
CA ALA A 216 -3.10 -10.09 0.40
C ALA A 216 -2.02 -9.93 1.49
N PHE A 217 -2.42 -10.00 2.76
CA PHE A 217 -1.51 -9.97 3.90
C PHE A 217 -0.47 -11.10 3.83
N ARG A 218 -0.91 -12.33 3.57
CA ARG A 218 -0.02 -13.48 3.40
C ARG A 218 0.84 -13.39 2.15
N ALA A 219 0.33 -12.78 1.08
CA ALA A 219 1.07 -12.63 -0.17
C ALA A 219 2.35 -11.81 0.00
N VAL A 220 2.32 -10.77 0.84
CA VAL A 220 3.46 -9.92 1.13
C VAL A 220 4.32 -10.41 2.30
N ASP A 221 4.03 -11.60 2.86
CA ASP A 221 4.68 -12.14 4.06
C ASP A 221 4.39 -11.30 5.31
N GLY A 222 3.14 -10.82 5.44
CA GLY A 222 2.68 -9.99 6.54
C GLY A 222 2.69 -10.73 7.88
N ALA A 223 2.96 -10.01 8.96
CA ALA A 223 2.92 -10.48 10.33
C ALA A 223 2.43 -9.39 11.28
N GLY A 224 1.89 -9.78 12.44
CA GLY A 224 1.37 -8.86 13.44
C GLY A 224 0.04 -8.27 13.02
N LEU A 225 0.05 -7.08 12.44
CA LEU A 225 -1.17 -6.40 11.98
C LEU A 225 -0.90 -5.59 10.71
N ALA A 226 -1.94 -5.44 9.89
CA ALA A 226 -1.97 -4.56 8.75
C ALA A 226 -3.39 -4.07 8.44
N ARG A 227 -3.53 -3.07 7.59
CA ARG A 227 -4.78 -2.70 6.94
C ARG A 227 -4.65 -2.96 5.44
N VAL A 228 -5.58 -3.71 4.91
CA VAL A 228 -5.67 -3.96 3.47
C VAL A 228 -6.76 -3.10 2.89
N ASP A 229 -6.42 -2.32 1.88
CA ASP A 229 -7.31 -1.38 1.22
C ASP A 229 -7.74 -1.92 -0.14
N PHE A 230 -9.03 -1.78 -0.45
CA PHE A 230 -9.65 -2.27 -1.67
C PHE A 230 -10.40 -1.17 -2.40
N LEU A 231 -10.48 -1.31 -3.72
CA LEU A 231 -11.43 -0.59 -4.55
C LEU A 231 -12.50 -1.58 -5.01
N LEU A 232 -13.74 -1.31 -4.63
CA LEU A 232 -14.91 -2.08 -5.06
C LEU A 232 -15.61 -1.29 -6.18
N ASP A 233 -15.75 -1.88 -7.37
CA ASP A 233 -16.59 -1.29 -8.41
C ASP A 233 -18.07 -1.34 -7.97
N GLY A 234 -18.66 -0.16 -7.81
CA GLY A 234 -20.02 -0.02 -7.32
C GLY A 234 -21.09 -0.54 -8.29
N GLN A 235 -20.77 -0.82 -9.54
CA GLN A 235 -21.70 -1.35 -10.54
C GLN A 235 -21.54 -2.87 -10.74
N SER A 236 -20.32 -3.34 -10.99
CA SER A 236 -20.07 -4.77 -11.25
C SER A 236 -19.94 -5.57 -9.94
N GLY A 237 -19.59 -4.94 -8.84
CA GLY A 237 -19.26 -5.60 -7.58
C GLY A 237 -17.87 -6.23 -7.58
N GLU A 238 -17.05 -6.00 -8.60
CA GLU A 238 -15.67 -6.52 -8.65
C GLU A 238 -14.80 -5.85 -7.58
N VAL A 239 -14.01 -6.68 -6.89
CA VAL A 239 -13.09 -6.26 -5.82
C VAL A 239 -11.65 -6.25 -6.35
N PHE A 240 -10.97 -5.14 -6.18
CA PHE A 240 -9.56 -4.97 -6.53
C PHE A 240 -8.76 -4.66 -5.27
N VAL A 241 -7.69 -5.42 -5.00
CA VAL A 241 -6.74 -5.08 -3.93
C VAL A 241 -5.96 -3.85 -4.37
N ASN A 242 -5.97 -2.82 -3.53
CA ASN A 242 -5.26 -1.57 -3.81
C ASN A 242 -3.87 -1.57 -3.16
N GLU A 243 -3.81 -1.63 -1.83
CA GLU A 243 -2.56 -1.62 -1.07
C GLU A 243 -2.69 -2.30 0.30
N VAL A 244 -1.54 -2.61 0.92
CA VAL A 244 -1.41 -3.05 2.32
C VAL A 244 -0.61 -2.00 3.07
N ASN A 245 -1.13 -1.61 4.26
CA ASN A 245 -0.54 -0.63 5.16
C ASN A 245 -0.23 -1.23 6.52
#